data_0386ad958636f8a5c85f6daf717ddf3e
#
_entry.id   0386ad958636f8a5c85f6daf717ddf3e
#
_cell.length_a   1.000
_cell.length_b   1.000
_cell.length_c   1.000
_cell.angle_alpha   90.00
_cell.angle_beta   90.00
_cell.angle_gamma   90.00
#
_symmetry.space_group_name_H-M   'P 1'
#
loop_
_entity.id
_entity.type
_entity.pdbx_description
1 polymer ?
#
loop_
_entity_poly.entity_id
_entity_poly.type
_entity_poly.pdbx_seq_one_letter_code
_entity_poly.pdbx_strand_id
1 'polypeptide(L)'
;MTPYEQLDAWVDAHFDKQVAFLQALVRMPSDTPPGNNAPHADLTASLLEGLGLAAEKFPVPDAEVRAAGLQSITNLLVRRHYGPGRTLLLNAHGDVVPPGEGWSRDPYGGEIEDGKLYGRAAAVSKSDFSTYTFAVLALEAVARPQTGSVELLFTYDEEFGGELGPAWLLRHNIIKPDLMIAAGFSYQVITAHNGCLQLEVTVNGRMAHAAIPASGVDALQAAVRILGTLYAQNDLYQHISSQVEGIGHPYLNVGQIEGGTNTNVVPGRVVFKLDRRMIPEEKPAEVEAMLRVIIAEAAAQIPGVVVDVRRLLLANAMRPMPGNQPLVEALQRHAKAIFAEPIPALGTPLYTDVRRFC
;
A
#
# COMPACT_ATOMS: atom_id res chain seq x y z
N MET A 1 26.43 22.80 -20.70
CA MET A 1 25.39 22.11 -19.92
C MET A 1 26.02 20.98 -19.12
N THR A 2 25.74 20.94 -17.85
CA THR A 2 26.11 19.82 -16.99
C THR A 2 25.32 18.56 -17.40
N PRO A 3 25.73 17.34 -17.02
CA PRO A 3 24.94 16.15 -17.28
C PRO A 3 23.48 16.24 -16.75
N TYR A 4 23.28 16.92 -15.62
CA TYR A 4 21.95 17.11 -15.04
C TYR A 4 21.07 18.05 -15.90
N GLU A 5 21.62 19.19 -16.35
CA GLU A 5 20.89 20.09 -17.28
C GLU A 5 20.54 19.41 -18.60
N GLN A 6 21.36 18.44 -19.06
CA GLN A 6 21.06 17.67 -20.26
C GLN A 6 19.95 16.64 -20.01
N LEU A 7 19.91 16.02 -18.81
CA LEU A 7 18.83 15.12 -18.39
C LEU A 7 17.49 15.86 -18.30
N ASP A 8 17.49 17.03 -17.65
CA ASP A 8 16.30 17.88 -17.53
C ASP A 8 15.78 18.30 -18.91
N ALA A 9 16.67 18.77 -19.80
CA ALA A 9 16.30 19.14 -21.15
C ALA A 9 15.76 17.96 -21.97
N TRP A 10 16.27 16.74 -21.75
CA TRP A 10 15.75 15.55 -22.39
C TRP A 10 14.34 15.20 -21.88
N VAL A 11 14.11 15.26 -20.57
CA VAL A 11 12.80 15.02 -19.96
C VAL A 11 11.78 16.04 -20.47
N ASP A 12 12.12 17.32 -20.48
CA ASP A 12 11.25 18.38 -21.00
C ASP A 12 10.87 18.15 -22.47
N ALA A 13 11.83 17.75 -23.31
CA ALA A 13 11.59 17.45 -24.71
C ALA A 13 10.71 16.21 -24.95
N HIS A 14 10.55 15.34 -23.94
CA HIS A 14 9.75 14.12 -24.00
C HIS A 14 8.52 14.16 -23.08
N PHE A 15 8.24 15.29 -22.46
CA PHE A 15 7.17 15.43 -21.47
C PHE A 15 5.79 15.02 -22.01
N ASP A 16 5.45 15.44 -23.24
CA ASP A 16 4.17 15.05 -23.86
C ASP A 16 4.04 13.53 -24.02
N LYS A 17 5.14 12.84 -24.34
CA LYS A 17 5.14 11.36 -24.41
C LYS A 17 4.98 10.73 -23.04
N GLN A 18 5.61 11.31 -22.02
CA GLN A 18 5.47 10.88 -20.63
C GLN A 18 4.03 11.04 -20.15
N VAL A 19 3.39 12.17 -20.45
CA VAL A 19 1.97 12.42 -20.12
C VAL A 19 1.06 11.44 -20.86
N ALA A 20 1.29 11.20 -22.16
CA ALA A 20 0.51 10.25 -22.94
C ALA A 20 0.62 8.82 -22.42
N PHE A 21 1.82 8.41 -21.97
CA PHE A 21 2.05 7.11 -21.32
C PHE A 21 1.21 7.00 -20.03
N LEU A 22 1.28 7.99 -19.14
CA LEU A 22 0.47 8.04 -17.94
C LEU A 22 -1.03 8.00 -18.24
N GLN A 23 -1.48 8.80 -19.21
CA GLN A 23 -2.88 8.85 -19.63
C GLN A 23 -3.41 7.49 -20.08
N ALA A 24 -2.60 6.74 -20.84
CA ALA A 24 -2.96 5.39 -21.27
C ALA A 24 -3.10 4.43 -20.07
N LEU A 25 -2.22 4.52 -19.08
CA LEU A 25 -2.29 3.72 -17.85
C LEU A 25 -3.53 4.06 -17.01
N VAL A 26 -3.85 5.36 -16.87
CA VAL A 26 -5.04 5.80 -16.11
C VAL A 26 -6.33 5.31 -16.75
N ARG A 27 -6.41 5.28 -18.08
CA ARG A 27 -7.58 4.82 -18.83
C ARG A 27 -7.86 3.33 -18.72
N MET A 28 -6.90 2.54 -18.26
CA MET A 28 -7.10 1.11 -18.01
C MET A 28 -7.40 0.87 -16.54
N PRO A 29 -8.63 0.43 -16.18
CA PRO A 29 -8.98 0.09 -14.81
C PRO A 29 -8.10 -1.04 -14.25
N SER A 30 -7.79 -0.95 -12.96
CA SER A 30 -7.01 -1.95 -12.21
C SER A 30 -7.48 -2.05 -10.76
N ASP A 31 -8.81 -2.03 -10.57
CA ASP A 31 -9.43 -2.02 -9.25
C ASP A 31 -9.13 -3.27 -8.45
N THR A 32 -8.75 -3.09 -7.22
CA THR A 32 -8.46 -4.17 -6.28
C THR A 32 -9.18 -3.88 -4.94
N PRO A 33 -10.24 -4.64 -4.58
CA PRO A 33 -10.88 -5.70 -5.36
C PRO A 33 -11.60 -5.20 -6.63
N PRO A 34 -11.89 -6.05 -7.64
CA PRO A 34 -11.75 -7.51 -7.68
C PRO A 34 -10.33 -8.00 -8.03
N GLY A 35 -9.39 -7.11 -8.39
CA GLY A 35 -8.01 -7.48 -8.68
C GLY A 35 -7.84 -8.28 -9.99
N ASN A 36 -8.50 -7.84 -11.07
CA ASN A 36 -8.24 -8.35 -12.42
C ASN A 36 -7.18 -7.48 -13.10
N ASN A 37 -5.92 -7.65 -12.71
CA ASN A 37 -4.86 -6.71 -13.05
C ASN A 37 -3.96 -7.15 -14.24
N ALA A 38 -4.09 -8.39 -14.72
CA ALA A 38 -3.33 -8.85 -15.89
C ALA A 38 -3.54 -7.99 -17.15
N PRO A 39 -4.76 -7.51 -17.49
CA PRO A 39 -4.94 -6.63 -18.65
C PRO A 39 -4.18 -5.31 -18.55
N HIS A 40 -4.11 -4.69 -17.35
CA HIS A 40 -3.33 -3.48 -17.13
C HIS A 40 -1.82 -3.75 -17.26
N ALA A 41 -1.34 -4.89 -16.74
CA ALA A 41 0.05 -5.32 -16.90
C ALA A 41 0.39 -5.57 -18.38
N ASP A 42 -0.50 -6.17 -19.16
CA ASP A 42 -0.32 -6.39 -20.59
C ASP A 42 -0.22 -5.09 -21.38
N LEU A 43 -1.10 -4.12 -21.10
CA LEU A 43 -1.02 -2.77 -21.66
C LEU A 43 0.32 -2.11 -21.31
N THR A 44 0.69 -2.14 -20.02
CA THR A 44 1.94 -1.54 -19.54
C THR A 44 3.15 -2.13 -20.24
N ALA A 45 3.22 -3.46 -20.37
CA ALA A 45 4.30 -4.13 -21.07
C ALA A 45 4.38 -3.72 -22.56
N SER A 46 3.23 -3.61 -23.23
CA SER A 46 3.16 -3.14 -24.63
C SER A 46 3.62 -1.70 -24.80
N LEU A 47 3.24 -0.81 -23.88
CA LEU A 47 3.70 0.59 -23.88
C LEU A 47 5.20 0.70 -23.64
N LEU A 48 5.77 -0.10 -22.74
CA LEU A 48 7.20 -0.17 -22.48
C LEU A 48 7.97 -0.69 -23.70
N GLU A 49 7.46 -1.72 -24.37
CA GLU A 49 8.05 -2.27 -25.58
C GLU A 49 8.08 -1.22 -26.71
N GLY A 50 7.00 -0.44 -26.85
CA GLY A 50 6.94 0.71 -27.78
C GLY A 50 7.98 1.79 -27.50
N LEU A 51 8.52 1.85 -26.30
CA LEU A 51 9.62 2.75 -25.88
C LEU A 51 11.01 2.05 -25.92
N GLY A 52 11.10 0.81 -26.37
CA GLY A 52 12.35 0.05 -26.44
C GLY A 52 12.77 -0.60 -25.11
N LEU A 53 11.85 -0.71 -24.15
CA LEU A 53 12.06 -1.33 -22.86
C LEU A 53 11.30 -2.67 -22.80
N ALA A 54 12.00 -3.79 -22.96
CA ALA A 54 11.40 -5.12 -22.84
C ALA A 54 11.07 -5.40 -21.37
N ALA A 55 9.80 -5.69 -21.08
CA ALA A 55 9.34 -6.09 -19.76
C ALA A 55 9.18 -7.60 -19.66
N GLU A 56 9.83 -8.21 -18.69
CA GLU A 56 9.60 -9.59 -18.29
C GLU A 56 8.28 -9.66 -17.52
N LYS A 57 7.42 -10.63 -17.86
CA LYS A 57 6.13 -10.84 -17.22
C LYS A 57 6.21 -12.00 -16.22
N PHE A 58 5.77 -11.77 -15.00
CA PHE A 58 5.71 -12.76 -13.93
C PHE A 58 4.27 -12.92 -13.46
N PRO A 59 3.47 -13.76 -14.17
CA PRO A 59 2.11 -14.08 -13.72
C PRO A 59 2.17 -14.90 -12.45
N VAL A 60 1.40 -14.48 -11.44
CA VAL A 60 1.23 -15.24 -10.21
C VAL A 60 0.26 -16.40 -10.47
N PRO A 61 0.54 -17.62 -9.99
CA PRO A 61 -0.33 -18.76 -10.20
C PRO A 61 -1.77 -18.51 -9.77
N ASP A 62 -2.73 -18.87 -10.60
CA ASP A 62 -4.17 -18.67 -10.39
C ASP A 62 -4.66 -19.17 -9.01
N ALA A 63 -4.10 -20.26 -8.52
CA ALA A 63 -4.47 -20.84 -7.23
C ALA A 63 -4.11 -19.89 -6.06
N GLU A 64 -2.94 -19.23 -6.13
CA GLU A 64 -2.50 -18.26 -5.13
C GLU A 64 -3.32 -16.97 -5.21
N VAL A 65 -3.58 -16.48 -6.42
CA VAL A 65 -4.39 -15.28 -6.67
C VAL A 65 -5.83 -15.48 -6.13
N ARG A 66 -6.44 -16.63 -6.44
CA ARG A 66 -7.80 -16.94 -5.94
C ARG A 66 -7.85 -17.18 -4.44
N ALA A 67 -6.82 -17.76 -3.86
CA ALA A 67 -6.72 -17.92 -2.40
C ALA A 67 -6.67 -16.58 -1.67
N ALA A 68 -6.10 -15.55 -2.31
CA ALA A 68 -6.13 -14.16 -1.83
C ALA A 68 -7.46 -13.43 -2.12
N GLY A 69 -8.40 -14.04 -2.85
CA GLY A 69 -9.68 -13.42 -3.22
C GLY A 69 -9.61 -12.48 -4.42
N LEU A 70 -8.55 -12.58 -5.24
CA LEU A 70 -8.32 -11.78 -6.43
C LEU A 70 -8.54 -12.59 -7.71
N GLN A 71 -8.51 -11.94 -8.87
CA GLN A 71 -8.80 -12.59 -10.17
C GLN A 71 -7.55 -12.86 -11.00
N SER A 72 -6.66 -11.89 -11.15
CA SER A 72 -5.41 -12.06 -11.89
C SER A 72 -4.35 -11.06 -11.44
N ILE A 73 -3.09 -11.49 -11.35
CA ILE A 73 -1.93 -10.62 -11.09
C ILE A 73 -0.78 -11.04 -12.01
N THR A 74 -0.21 -10.05 -12.69
CA THR A 74 1.02 -10.23 -13.47
C THR A 74 1.97 -9.09 -13.11
N ASN A 75 3.06 -9.40 -12.42
CA ASN A 75 4.10 -8.43 -12.11
C ASN A 75 5.01 -8.23 -13.33
N LEU A 76 5.55 -7.02 -13.49
CA LEU A 76 6.41 -6.66 -14.61
C LEU A 76 7.78 -6.23 -14.08
N LEU A 77 8.83 -6.67 -14.77
CA LEU A 77 10.21 -6.30 -14.45
C LEU A 77 10.97 -5.93 -15.71
N VAL A 78 11.51 -4.71 -15.75
CA VAL A 78 12.45 -4.26 -16.78
C VAL A 78 13.85 -4.24 -16.18
N ARG A 79 14.82 -4.94 -16.75
CA ARG A 79 16.21 -4.95 -16.30
C ARG A 79 17.12 -4.20 -17.26
N ARG A 80 17.89 -3.27 -16.71
CA ARG A 80 18.92 -2.52 -17.43
C ARG A 80 20.26 -2.72 -16.75
N HIS A 81 21.11 -3.52 -17.38
CA HIS A 81 22.46 -3.82 -16.90
C HIS A 81 23.49 -2.97 -17.62
N TYR A 82 24.37 -2.32 -16.86
CA TYR A 82 25.41 -1.41 -17.37
C TYR A 82 26.83 -1.90 -17.07
N GLY A 83 26.98 -2.92 -16.26
CA GLY A 83 28.27 -3.48 -15.85
C GLY A 83 28.26 -3.96 -14.39
N PRO A 84 29.38 -4.42 -13.84
CA PRO A 84 29.46 -4.83 -12.44
C PRO A 84 29.11 -3.70 -11.50
N GLY A 85 28.37 -3.98 -10.41
CA GLY A 85 27.99 -2.99 -9.40
C GLY A 85 26.66 -3.29 -8.75
N ARG A 86 26.13 -2.33 -7.99
CA ARG A 86 24.88 -2.45 -7.25
C ARG A 86 23.66 -2.34 -8.17
N THR A 87 22.58 -2.98 -7.75
CA THR A 87 21.26 -2.90 -8.40
C THR A 87 20.37 -1.91 -7.65
N LEU A 88 19.91 -0.88 -8.35
CA LEU A 88 18.86 0.03 -7.90
C LEU A 88 17.52 -0.42 -8.46
N LEU A 89 16.56 -0.73 -7.59
CA LEU A 89 15.19 -1.05 -7.95
C LEU A 89 14.29 0.18 -7.79
N LEU A 90 13.51 0.48 -8.80
CA LEU A 90 12.44 1.49 -8.79
C LEU A 90 11.10 0.77 -8.82
N ASN A 91 10.35 0.79 -7.71
CA ASN A 91 9.09 0.07 -7.59
C ASN A 91 7.89 1.03 -7.54
N ALA A 92 6.86 0.68 -8.27
CA ALA A 92 5.56 1.31 -8.23
C ALA A 92 4.45 0.27 -8.42
N HIS A 93 3.22 0.58 -7.95
CA HIS A 93 2.08 -0.32 -8.07
C HIS A 93 1.02 0.20 -9.05
N GLY A 94 0.42 -0.70 -9.80
CA GLY A 94 -0.59 -0.37 -10.80
C GLY A 94 -2.02 -0.66 -10.36
N ASP A 95 -2.20 -1.46 -9.30
CA ASP A 95 -3.51 -1.69 -8.69
C ASP A 95 -3.99 -0.45 -7.93
N VAL A 96 -5.30 -0.31 -7.82
CA VAL A 96 -5.95 0.84 -7.19
C VAL A 96 -7.16 0.39 -6.39
N VAL A 97 -7.50 1.10 -5.31
CA VAL A 97 -8.81 0.94 -4.69
C VAL A 97 -9.91 1.45 -5.65
N PRO A 98 -11.10 0.81 -5.66
CA PRO A 98 -12.22 1.29 -6.45
C PRO A 98 -12.49 2.79 -6.22
N PRO A 99 -12.87 3.55 -7.25
CA PRO A 99 -12.99 5.01 -7.16
C PRO A 99 -14.04 5.50 -6.16
N GLY A 100 -15.05 4.67 -5.83
CA GLY A 100 -16.15 5.08 -4.98
C GLY A 100 -17.08 6.08 -5.66
N GLU A 101 -17.81 6.85 -4.85
CA GLU A 101 -18.79 7.83 -5.32
C GLU A 101 -18.22 9.27 -5.26
N GLY A 102 -18.94 10.22 -5.89
CA GLY A 102 -18.66 11.65 -5.78
C GLY A 102 -17.63 12.19 -6.78
N TRP A 103 -17.22 11.43 -7.77
CA TRP A 103 -16.37 11.93 -8.84
C TRP A 103 -17.14 12.89 -9.74
N SER A 104 -16.55 14.06 -10.01
CA SER A 104 -17.08 15.04 -10.97
C SER A 104 -16.66 14.76 -12.43
N ARG A 105 -15.76 13.81 -12.65
CA ARG A 105 -15.23 13.35 -13.95
C ARG A 105 -15.16 11.84 -13.97
N ASP A 106 -15.00 11.26 -15.16
CA ASP A 106 -14.75 9.82 -15.27
C ASP A 106 -13.40 9.47 -14.60
N PRO A 107 -13.37 8.63 -13.55
CA PRO A 107 -12.15 8.24 -12.88
C PRO A 107 -11.15 7.50 -13.77
N TYR A 108 -11.59 6.99 -14.92
CA TYR A 108 -10.75 6.34 -15.93
C TYR A 108 -10.71 7.12 -17.26
N GLY A 109 -11.23 8.34 -17.30
CA GLY A 109 -11.20 9.19 -18.51
C GLY A 109 -9.80 9.66 -18.88
N GLY A 110 -8.92 9.87 -17.90
CA GLY A 110 -7.59 10.42 -18.10
C GLY A 110 -7.65 11.80 -18.78
N GLU A 111 -8.65 12.61 -18.40
CA GLU A 111 -8.84 13.95 -18.96
C GLU A 111 -7.70 14.87 -18.56
N ILE A 112 -7.30 15.75 -19.51
CA ILE A 112 -6.30 16.80 -19.24
C ILE A 112 -6.99 18.14 -19.42
N GLU A 113 -6.97 18.95 -18.37
CA GLU A 113 -7.53 20.31 -18.37
C GLU A 113 -6.66 21.21 -17.49
N ASP A 114 -6.34 22.39 -17.97
CA ASP A 114 -5.52 23.41 -17.29
C ASP A 114 -4.17 22.83 -16.74
N GLY A 115 -3.52 21.97 -17.53
CA GLY A 115 -2.25 21.34 -17.15
C GLY A 115 -2.36 20.25 -16.08
N LYS A 116 -3.56 19.78 -15.75
CA LYS A 116 -3.83 18.72 -14.77
C LYS A 116 -4.40 17.49 -15.45
N LEU A 117 -3.88 16.32 -15.13
CA LEU A 117 -4.43 15.03 -15.53
C LEU A 117 -5.33 14.49 -14.43
N TYR A 118 -6.59 14.23 -14.76
CA TYR A 118 -7.60 13.72 -13.82
C TYR A 118 -7.82 12.23 -14.01
N GLY A 119 -7.82 11.50 -12.90
CA GLY A 119 -8.16 10.08 -12.90
C GLY A 119 -7.68 9.33 -11.67
N ARG A 120 -8.20 8.12 -11.48
CA ARG A 120 -7.79 7.23 -10.39
C ARG A 120 -6.32 6.81 -10.59
N ALA A 121 -5.51 6.94 -9.54
CA ALA A 121 -4.07 6.71 -9.53
C ALA A 121 -3.25 7.62 -10.47
N ALA A 122 -3.80 8.73 -10.95
CA ALA A 122 -3.05 9.71 -11.72
C ALA A 122 -1.86 10.30 -10.92
N ALA A 123 -1.96 10.34 -9.58
CA ALA A 123 -0.89 10.79 -8.70
C ALA A 123 -0.09 9.63 -8.08
N VAL A 124 -0.78 8.62 -7.52
CA VAL A 124 -0.17 7.45 -6.88
C VAL A 124 -0.91 6.19 -7.34
N SER A 125 -0.29 5.16 -7.98
CA SER A 125 1.15 5.12 -8.30
C SER A 125 1.43 5.02 -9.80
N LYS A 126 0.41 5.21 -10.69
CA LYS A 126 0.60 5.12 -12.16
C LYS A 126 1.50 6.25 -12.68
N SER A 127 1.54 7.41 -12.01
CA SER A 127 2.50 8.48 -12.33
C SER A 127 3.95 8.00 -12.16
N ASP A 128 4.21 7.17 -11.16
CA ASP A 128 5.56 6.66 -10.89
C ASP A 128 6.01 5.66 -11.96
N PHE A 129 5.09 4.87 -12.55
CA PHE A 129 5.39 4.07 -13.74
C PHE A 129 5.96 4.94 -14.85
N SER A 130 5.29 6.06 -15.11
CA SER A 130 5.70 7.03 -16.13
C SER A 130 7.03 7.69 -15.76
N THR A 131 7.14 8.19 -14.53
CA THR A 131 8.33 8.90 -14.04
C THR A 131 9.58 8.00 -14.09
N TYR A 132 9.50 6.80 -13.56
CA TYR A 132 10.62 5.86 -13.55
C TYR A 132 11.03 5.41 -14.95
N THR A 133 10.05 5.15 -15.82
CA THR A 133 10.30 4.79 -17.22
C THR A 133 11.07 5.88 -17.94
N PHE A 134 10.59 7.12 -17.87
CA PHE A 134 11.23 8.23 -18.59
C PHE A 134 12.55 8.67 -17.93
N ALA A 135 12.72 8.50 -16.63
CA ALA A 135 14.02 8.69 -15.97
C ALA A 135 15.08 7.72 -16.49
N VAL A 136 14.74 6.44 -16.66
CA VAL A 136 15.67 5.44 -17.23
C VAL A 136 15.98 5.75 -18.70
N LEU A 137 14.99 6.12 -19.49
CA LEU A 137 15.20 6.50 -20.90
C LEU A 137 16.10 7.74 -21.02
N ALA A 138 15.88 8.76 -20.18
CA ALA A 138 16.74 9.95 -20.13
C ALA A 138 18.18 9.60 -19.76
N LEU A 139 18.35 8.77 -18.72
CA LEU A 139 19.65 8.31 -18.27
C LEU A 139 20.42 7.59 -19.38
N GLU A 140 19.77 6.71 -20.13
CA GLU A 140 20.38 5.97 -21.24
C GLU A 140 20.72 6.83 -22.44
N ALA A 141 19.87 7.84 -22.73
CA ALA A 141 20.07 8.74 -23.86
C ALA A 141 21.20 9.75 -23.62
N VAL A 142 21.36 10.23 -22.39
CA VAL A 142 22.21 11.38 -22.08
C VAL A 142 23.47 10.98 -21.30
N ALA A 143 23.33 10.14 -20.30
CA ALA A 143 24.38 9.85 -19.32
C ALA A 143 24.41 8.37 -18.93
N ARG A 144 24.42 7.49 -19.95
CA ARG A 144 24.37 6.03 -19.75
C ARG A 144 25.43 5.56 -18.75
N PRO A 145 25.05 4.91 -17.66
CA PRO A 145 25.98 4.37 -16.68
C PRO A 145 26.94 3.34 -17.28
N GLN A 146 28.11 3.18 -16.69
CA GLN A 146 29.10 2.16 -17.08
C GLN A 146 29.16 1.00 -16.07
N THR A 147 28.45 1.11 -14.95
CA THR A 147 28.45 0.13 -13.85
C THR A 147 27.08 0.05 -13.20
N GLY A 148 26.82 -1.08 -12.54
CA GLY A 148 25.56 -1.32 -11.83
C GLY A 148 24.40 -1.71 -12.73
N SER A 149 23.22 -1.75 -12.14
CA SER A 149 21.96 -2.06 -12.82
C SER A 149 20.84 -1.16 -12.30
N VAL A 150 19.87 -0.87 -13.16
CA VAL A 150 18.58 -0.29 -12.78
C VAL A 150 17.48 -1.27 -13.16
N GLU A 151 16.58 -1.55 -12.23
CA GLU A 151 15.40 -2.39 -12.45
C GLU A 151 14.13 -1.56 -12.22
N LEU A 152 13.16 -1.64 -13.15
CA LEU A 152 11.83 -1.10 -12.95
C LEU A 152 10.92 -2.26 -12.58
N LEU A 153 10.32 -2.19 -11.40
CA LEU A 153 9.39 -3.19 -10.89
C LEU A 153 7.99 -2.59 -10.78
N PHE A 154 7.05 -3.14 -11.55
CA PHE A 154 5.65 -2.75 -11.50
C PHE A 154 4.80 -3.90 -10.98
N THR A 155 4.20 -3.69 -9.80
CA THR A 155 3.44 -4.69 -9.04
C THR A 155 1.94 -4.35 -9.02
N TYR A 156 1.08 -5.29 -8.60
CA TYR A 156 -0.36 -5.14 -8.72
C TYR A 156 -1.15 -5.68 -7.52
N ASP A 157 -0.61 -5.51 -6.30
CA ASP A 157 -1.28 -5.92 -5.07
C ASP A 157 -0.88 -5.08 -3.84
N GLU A 158 -0.38 -3.87 -4.03
CA GLU A 158 0.03 -2.98 -2.94
C GLU A 158 -1.16 -2.65 -2.04
N GLU A 159 -2.30 -2.32 -2.63
CA GLU A 159 -3.57 -2.02 -1.95
C GLU A 159 -4.16 -3.25 -1.22
N PHE A 160 -3.59 -4.42 -1.49
CA PHE A 160 -4.00 -5.70 -0.89
C PHE A 160 -2.90 -6.34 -0.03
N GLY A 161 -1.81 -5.63 0.22
CA GLY A 161 -0.77 -5.99 1.18
C GLY A 161 0.56 -6.48 0.61
N GLY A 162 0.76 -6.51 -0.72
CA GLY A 162 2.06 -6.77 -1.36
C GLY A 162 2.56 -8.22 -1.26
N GLU A 163 1.68 -9.20 -0.98
CA GLU A 163 2.05 -10.61 -0.82
C GLU A 163 2.28 -11.31 -2.16
N LEU A 164 1.55 -10.91 -3.21
CA LEU A 164 1.59 -11.49 -4.55
C LEU A 164 2.44 -10.68 -5.53
N GLY A 165 2.79 -9.45 -5.16
CA GLY A 165 3.74 -8.58 -5.86
C GLY A 165 5.17 -8.76 -5.33
N PRO A 166 5.70 -7.77 -4.60
CA PRO A 166 7.11 -7.78 -4.20
C PRO A 166 7.47 -8.96 -3.31
N ALA A 167 6.61 -9.35 -2.36
CA ALA A 167 6.91 -10.50 -1.49
C ALA A 167 6.99 -11.81 -2.28
N TRP A 168 6.12 -12.02 -3.28
CA TRP A 168 6.14 -13.17 -4.14
C TRP A 168 7.44 -13.24 -4.97
N LEU A 169 7.82 -12.11 -5.57
CA LEU A 169 9.03 -12.01 -6.38
C LEU A 169 10.32 -12.25 -5.56
N LEU A 170 10.36 -11.74 -4.32
CA LEU A 170 11.47 -11.98 -3.39
C LEU A 170 11.56 -13.45 -2.99
N ARG A 171 10.43 -14.08 -2.62
CA ARG A 171 10.38 -15.52 -2.25
C ARG A 171 10.84 -16.44 -3.39
N HIS A 172 10.60 -16.05 -4.64
CA HIS A 172 11.04 -16.82 -5.82
C HIS A 172 12.43 -16.42 -6.33
N ASN A 173 13.15 -15.55 -5.60
CA ASN A 173 14.48 -15.05 -5.97
C ASN A 173 14.53 -14.41 -7.38
N ILE A 174 13.43 -13.81 -7.83
CA ILE A 174 13.32 -13.11 -9.12
C ILE A 174 14.01 -11.76 -9.04
N ILE A 175 13.91 -11.09 -7.89
CA ILE A 175 14.53 -9.79 -7.59
C ILE A 175 15.41 -9.88 -6.35
N LYS A 176 16.52 -9.12 -6.36
CA LYS A 176 17.44 -9.00 -5.23
C LYS A 176 18.17 -7.64 -5.32
N PRO A 177 17.50 -6.53 -5.04
CA PRO A 177 18.12 -5.22 -5.13
C PRO A 177 19.06 -4.93 -3.97
N ASP A 178 20.08 -4.09 -4.22
CA ASP A 178 20.95 -3.51 -3.18
C ASP A 178 20.37 -2.21 -2.62
N LEU A 179 19.64 -1.47 -3.45
CA LEU A 179 18.97 -0.21 -3.12
C LEU A 179 17.59 -0.20 -3.77
N MET A 180 16.65 0.49 -3.12
CA MET A 180 15.29 0.61 -3.65
C MET A 180 14.73 2.01 -3.42
N ILE A 181 13.99 2.50 -4.42
CA ILE A 181 13.07 3.63 -4.31
C ILE A 181 11.68 3.10 -4.65
N ALA A 182 10.72 3.31 -3.76
CA ALA A 182 9.31 3.03 -4.04
C ALA A 182 8.55 4.33 -4.31
N ALA A 183 7.40 4.19 -4.98
CA ALA A 183 6.42 5.25 -5.14
C ALA A 183 6.02 5.86 -3.79
N GLY A 184 5.86 7.18 -3.74
CA GLY A 184 5.57 7.87 -2.50
C GLY A 184 5.26 9.36 -2.68
N PHE A 185 5.68 10.18 -1.73
CA PHE A 185 5.42 11.61 -1.71
C PHE A 185 6.53 12.42 -2.37
N SER A 186 6.14 13.49 -3.09
CA SER A 186 7.09 14.30 -3.86
C SER A 186 7.93 15.27 -3.02
N TYR A 187 7.41 15.71 -1.87
CA TYR A 187 8.03 16.78 -1.06
C TYR A 187 8.73 16.27 0.21
N GLN A 188 8.98 14.98 0.29
CA GLN A 188 9.70 14.36 1.41
C GLN A 188 10.31 13.01 1.00
N VAL A 189 11.38 12.60 1.65
CA VAL A 189 11.94 11.26 1.53
C VAL A 189 11.46 10.42 2.71
N ILE A 190 10.65 9.39 2.44
CA ILE A 190 10.14 8.52 3.48
C ILE A 190 11.18 7.46 3.82
N THR A 191 11.63 7.44 5.07
CA THR A 191 12.62 6.48 5.57
C THR A 191 12.05 5.50 6.59
N ALA A 192 10.81 5.70 7.02
CA ALA A 192 10.08 4.84 7.95
C ALA A 192 8.56 4.99 7.75
N HIS A 193 7.80 3.97 8.10
CA HIS A 193 6.33 4.09 8.10
C HIS A 193 5.66 3.16 9.12
N ASN A 194 4.40 3.46 9.44
CA ASN A 194 3.59 2.63 10.33
C ASN A 194 3.34 1.24 9.73
N GLY A 195 3.15 0.27 10.63
CA GLY A 195 2.51 -0.99 10.28
C GLY A 195 0.98 -0.90 10.35
N CYS A 196 0.32 -1.91 9.83
CA CYS A 196 -1.13 -2.04 9.84
C CYS A 196 -1.54 -3.48 10.19
N LEU A 197 -2.45 -3.63 11.15
CA LEU A 197 -3.09 -4.89 11.47
C LEU A 197 -4.61 -4.71 11.36
N GLN A 198 -5.25 -5.49 10.49
CA GLN A 198 -6.71 -5.49 10.38
C GLN A 198 -7.28 -6.81 10.87
N LEU A 199 -8.27 -6.71 11.76
CA LEU A 199 -8.98 -7.85 12.34
C LEU A 199 -10.48 -7.74 12.05
N GLU A 200 -11.08 -8.89 11.79
CA GLU A 200 -12.54 -9.09 11.83
C GLU A 200 -12.89 -9.84 13.10
N VAL A 201 -13.82 -9.31 13.85
CA VAL A 201 -14.30 -9.87 15.10
C VAL A 201 -15.77 -10.26 14.92
N THR A 202 -16.07 -11.55 15.03
CA THR A 202 -17.41 -12.08 15.03
C THR A 202 -17.83 -12.44 16.46
N VAL A 203 -18.87 -11.78 16.94
CA VAL A 203 -19.46 -12.01 18.26
C VAL A 203 -20.74 -12.83 18.07
N ASN A 204 -20.75 -14.04 18.57
CA ASN A 204 -21.87 -14.97 18.50
C ASN A 204 -22.56 -15.11 19.86
N GLY A 205 -23.86 -14.91 19.86
CA GLY A 205 -24.74 -15.12 21.00
C GLY A 205 -25.89 -16.10 20.64
N ARG A 206 -27.08 -15.81 21.14
CA ARG A 206 -28.29 -16.60 20.86
C ARG A 206 -29.50 -15.68 20.78
N MET A 207 -30.20 -15.74 19.66
CA MET A 207 -31.43 -14.97 19.46
C MET A 207 -32.53 -15.39 20.45
N ALA A 208 -33.34 -14.42 20.84
CA ALA A 208 -34.57 -14.61 21.64
C ALA A 208 -35.54 -13.49 21.32
N HIS A 209 -36.79 -13.69 21.69
CA HIS A 209 -37.80 -12.63 21.61
C HIS A 209 -37.47 -11.54 22.67
N ALA A 210 -37.58 -10.27 22.29
CA ALA A 210 -37.23 -9.15 23.19
C ALA A 210 -38.11 -9.08 24.47
N ALA A 211 -39.26 -9.73 24.51
CA ALA A 211 -40.11 -9.83 25.71
C ALA A 211 -39.56 -10.83 26.74
N ILE A 212 -38.68 -11.75 26.33
CA ILE A 212 -38.03 -12.76 27.21
C ILE A 212 -36.52 -12.79 26.97
N PRO A 213 -35.82 -11.68 27.11
CA PRO A 213 -34.40 -11.54 26.69
C PRO A 213 -33.49 -12.51 27.43
N ALA A 214 -33.80 -12.89 28.65
CA ALA A 214 -33.02 -13.85 29.46
C ALA A 214 -32.95 -15.26 28.85
N SER A 215 -33.79 -15.60 27.86
CA SER A 215 -33.68 -16.85 27.08
C SER A 215 -32.68 -16.77 25.94
N GLY A 216 -32.14 -15.58 25.65
CA GLY A 216 -31.12 -15.33 24.65
C GLY A 216 -29.74 -15.10 25.24
N VAL A 217 -28.80 -14.75 24.37
CA VAL A 217 -27.46 -14.24 24.69
C VAL A 217 -27.18 -13.07 23.73
N ASP A 218 -27.11 -11.87 24.27
CA ASP A 218 -27.07 -10.65 23.44
C ASP A 218 -25.65 -10.38 22.91
N ALA A 219 -25.47 -10.67 21.62
CA ALA A 219 -24.22 -10.43 20.92
C ALA A 219 -23.91 -8.93 20.73
N LEU A 220 -24.95 -8.07 20.65
CA LEU A 220 -24.74 -6.63 20.50
C LEU A 220 -24.27 -6.02 21.83
N GLN A 221 -24.85 -6.44 22.95
CA GLN A 221 -24.37 -5.99 24.28
C GLN A 221 -22.91 -6.37 24.48
N ALA A 222 -22.51 -7.58 24.07
CA ALA A 222 -21.11 -8.02 24.16
C ALA A 222 -20.22 -7.21 23.21
N ALA A 223 -20.62 -7.00 21.97
CA ALA A 223 -19.88 -6.16 21.02
C ALA A 223 -19.66 -4.74 21.54
N VAL A 224 -20.68 -4.11 22.12
CA VAL A 224 -20.56 -2.77 22.72
C VAL A 224 -19.52 -2.73 23.85
N ARG A 225 -19.47 -3.77 24.70
CA ARG A 225 -18.44 -3.86 25.75
C ARG A 225 -17.03 -4.02 25.18
N ILE A 226 -16.87 -4.90 24.19
CA ILE A 226 -15.60 -5.10 23.50
C ILE A 226 -15.14 -3.78 22.86
N LEU A 227 -16.02 -3.11 22.13
CA LEU A 227 -15.72 -1.83 21.48
C LEU A 227 -15.35 -0.74 22.50
N GLY A 228 -16.09 -0.65 23.62
CA GLY A 228 -15.77 0.28 24.69
C GLY A 228 -14.36 0.05 25.28
N THR A 229 -13.98 -1.22 25.50
CA THR A 229 -12.64 -1.56 25.97
C THR A 229 -11.55 -1.26 24.93
N LEU A 230 -11.81 -1.53 23.64
CA LEU A 230 -10.88 -1.20 22.55
C LEU A 230 -10.68 0.32 22.40
N TYR A 231 -11.74 1.12 22.52
CA TYR A 231 -11.60 2.59 22.49
C TYR A 231 -10.88 3.13 23.72
N ALA A 232 -11.14 2.58 24.90
CA ALA A 232 -10.38 2.95 26.11
C ALA A 232 -8.88 2.59 25.94
N GLN A 233 -8.55 1.47 25.32
CA GLN A 233 -7.17 1.14 24.98
C GLN A 233 -6.59 2.11 23.93
N ASN A 234 -7.39 2.55 22.95
CA ASN A 234 -6.95 3.55 21.98
C ASN A 234 -6.61 4.89 22.61
N ASP A 235 -7.35 5.30 23.66
CA ASP A 235 -7.03 6.52 24.40
C ASP A 235 -5.66 6.42 25.12
N LEU A 236 -5.28 5.23 25.59
CA LEU A 236 -3.96 5.00 26.17
C LEU A 236 -2.83 5.11 25.14
N TYR A 237 -3.08 4.77 23.89
CA TYR A 237 -2.08 4.88 22.82
C TYR A 237 -1.60 6.31 22.57
N GLN A 238 -2.43 7.32 22.87
CA GLN A 238 -2.05 8.74 22.73
C GLN A 238 -0.87 9.14 23.64
N HIS A 239 -0.58 8.34 24.66
CA HIS A 239 0.56 8.55 25.57
C HIS A 239 1.83 7.82 25.14
N ILE A 240 1.78 7.09 24.03
CA ILE A 240 2.93 6.38 23.44
C ILE A 240 3.37 7.19 22.23
N SER A 241 4.64 7.60 22.18
CA SER A 241 5.19 8.33 21.05
C SER A 241 6.25 7.48 20.34
N SER A 242 6.23 7.49 19.01
CA SER A 242 7.33 6.95 18.22
C SER A 242 8.58 7.81 18.40
N GLN A 243 9.75 7.20 18.33
CA GLN A 243 11.04 7.89 18.27
C GLN A 243 11.41 8.33 16.85
N VAL A 244 10.64 7.91 15.84
CA VAL A 244 10.84 8.26 14.44
C VAL A 244 10.12 9.57 14.14
N GLU A 245 10.86 10.58 13.72
CA GLU A 245 10.30 11.86 13.28
C GLU A 245 9.30 11.65 12.14
N GLY A 246 8.13 12.33 12.23
CA GLY A 246 7.03 12.17 11.27
C GLY A 246 6.03 11.06 11.61
N ILE A 247 6.33 10.22 12.61
CA ILE A 247 5.42 9.20 13.13
C ILE A 247 4.97 9.60 14.54
N GLY A 248 3.66 9.67 14.78
CA GLY A 248 3.09 10.05 16.06
C GLY A 248 2.97 8.87 17.03
N HIS A 249 1.75 8.50 17.35
CA HIS A 249 1.40 7.42 18.26
C HIS A 249 0.66 6.28 17.53
N PRO A 250 0.60 5.09 18.12
CA PRO A 250 -0.26 4.03 17.62
C PRO A 250 -1.72 4.43 17.73
N TYR A 251 -2.60 3.90 16.88
CA TYR A 251 -4.04 4.13 17.02
C TYR A 251 -4.87 2.98 16.45
N LEU A 252 -6.14 2.91 16.90
CA LEU A 252 -7.10 1.91 16.51
C LEU A 252 -8.38 2.58 16.02
N ASN A 253 -8.87 2.14 14.87
CA ASN A 253 -10.15 2.56 14.31
C ASN A 253 -11.05 1.35 14.08
N VAL A 254 -12.34 1.47 14.39
CA VAL A 254 -13.35 0.50 13.99
C VAL A 254 -14.10 1.08 12.79
N GLY A 255 -13.80 0.55 11.61
CA GLY A 255 -14.31 1.08 10.34
C GLY A 255 -15.65 0.49 9.90
N GLN A 256 -16.01 -0.69 10.43
CA GLN A 256 -17.23 -1.40 10.07
C GLN A 256 -17.85 -2.10 11.27
N ILE A 257 -19.20 -2.07 11.36
CA ILE A 257 -19.98 -2.88 12.30
C ILE A 257 -21.34 -3.22 11.66
N GLU A 258 -21.74 -4.48 11.79
CA GLU A 258 -23.06 -4.96 11.36
C GLU A 258 -23.61 -6.01 12.34
N GLY A 259 -24.93 -6.12 12.47
CA GLY A 259 -25.55 -7.13 13.31
C GLY A 259 -26.99 -6.83 13.67
N GLY A 260 -27.66 -7.84 14.27
CA GLY A 260 -29.08 -7.82 14.54
C GLY A 260 -29.93 -8.17 13.31
N THR A 261 -31.21 -8.43 13.52
CA THR A 261 -32.16 -8.82 12.47
C THR A 261 -33.45 -8.02 12.53
N ASN A 262 -33.98 -7.76 13.73
CA ASN A 262 -35.23 -7.03 13.92
C ASN A 262 -35.25 -6.40 15.33
N THR A 263 -35.99 -5.29 15.49
CA THR A 263 -36.07 -4.52 16.73
C THR A 263 -36.57 -5.34 17.93
N ASN A 264 -37.44 -6.33 17.71
CA ASN A 264 -38.01 -7.18 18.77
C ASN A 264 -37.28 -8.52 18.95
N VAL A 265 -36.01 -8.61 18.51
CA VAL A 265 -35.19 -9.81 18.62
C VAL A 265 -33.85 -9.45 19.29
N VAL A 266 -33.47 -10.23 20.33
CA VAL A 266 -32.13 -10.15 20.92
C VAL A 266 -31.11 -10.55 19.86
N PRO A 267 -30.12 -9.70 19.52
CA PRO A 267 -29.15 -9.99 18.47
C PRO A 267 -28.31 -11.23 18.78
N GLY A 268 -28.35 -12.21 17.87
CA GLY A 268 -27.58 -13.44 17.99
C GLY A 268 -26.20 -13.40 17.36
N ARG A 269 -25.91 -12.35 16.55
CA ARG A 269 -24.61 -12.20 15.89
C ARG A 269 -24.33 -10.73 15.59
N VAL A 270 -23.08 -10.31 15.84
CA VAL A 270 -22.52 -9.02 15.44
C VAL A 270 -21.14 -9.26 14.86
N VAL A 271 -20.80 -8.54 13.78
CA VAL A 271 -19.45 -8.53 13.20
C VAL A 271 -18.95 -7.10 13.17
N PHE A 272 -17.71 -6.89 13.52
CA PHE A 272 -17.04 -5.61 13.28
C PHE A 272 -15.62 -5.81 12.78
N LYS A 273 -15.10 -4.80 12.08
CA LYS A 273 -13.74 -4.79 11.58
C LYS A 273 -12.97 -3.60 12.12
N LEU A 274 -11.75 -3.84 12.54
CA LEU A 274 -10.86 -2.83 13.08
C LEU A 274 -9.55 -2.75 12.29
N ASP A 275 -8.98 -1.55 12.26
CA ASP A 275 -7.67 -1.21 11.72
C ASP A 275 -6.80 -0.68 12.87
N ARG A 276 -5.67 -1.33 13.12
CA ARG A 276 -4.70 -0.98 14.17
C ARG A 276 -3.41 -0.53 13.50
N ARG A 277 -3.11 0.76 13.57
CA ARG A 277 -1.83 1.31 13.10
C ARG A 277 -0.76 1.17 14.15
N MET A 278 0.31 0.47 13.77
CA MET A 278 1.45 0.17 14.65
C MET A 278 2.60 1.12 14.33
N ILE A 279 3.25 1.65 15.36
CA ILE A 279 4.50 2.40 15.21
C ILE A 279 5.69 1.43 14.98
N PRO A 280 6.82 1.92 14.45
CA PRO A 280 7.99 1.07 14.17
C PRO A 280 8.56 0.31 15.36
N GLU A 281 8.35 0.81 16.57
CA GLU A 281 8.84 0.21 17.81
C GLU A 281 8.02 -1.01 18.27
N GLU A 282 6.80 -1.17 17.76
CA GLU A 282 5.90 -2.27 18.13
C GLU A 282 6.21 -3.54 17.35
N LYS A 283 5.96 -4.70 17.99
CA LYS A 283 6.06 -6.02 17.35
C LYS A 283 4.66 -6.51 17.00
N PRO A 284 4.37 -6.77 15.71
CA PRO A 284 3.03 -7.14 15.27
C PRO A 284 2.40 -8.32 16.00
N ALA A 285 3.18 -9.36 16.29
CA ALA A 285 2.70 -10.53 17.01
C ALA A 285 2.27 -10.22 18.46
N GLU A 286 2.99 -9.32 19.14
CA GLU A 286 2.65 -8.89 20.50
C GLU A 286 1.39 -8.01 20.48
N VAL A 287 1.27 -7.12 19.50
CA VAL A 287 0.07 -6.27 19.32
C VAL A 287 -1.16 -7.11 19.04
N GLU A 288 -1.08 -8.07 18.13
CA GLU A 288 -2.21 -8.97 17.84
C GLU A 288 -2.61 -9.79 19.06
N ALA A 289 -1.64 -10.39 19.76
CA ALA A 289 -1.90 -11.17 20.96
C ALA A 289 -2.61 -10.33 22.04
N MET A 290 -2.14 -9.11 22.28
CA MET A 290 -2.75 -8.17 23.23
C MET A 290 -4.21 -7.86 22.84
N LEU A 291 -4.49 -7.53 21.57
CA LEU A 291 -5.84 -7.25 21.12
C LEU A 291 -6.77 -8.45 21.29
N ARG A 292 -6.30 -9.67 20.99
CA ARG A 292 -7.07 -10.90 21.19
C ARG A 292 -7.41 -11.15 22.67
N VAL A 293 -6.48 -10.85 23.58
CA VAL A 293 -6.71 -10.92 25.02
C VAL A 293 -7.76 -9.90 25.46
N ILE A 294 -7.63 -8.64 25.07
CA ILE A 294 -8.58 -7.57 25.38
C ILE A 294 -10.01 -7.95 24.91
N ILE A 295 -10.12 -8.45 23.69
CA ILE A 295 -11.41 -8.87 23.11
C ILE A 295 -12.00 -10.05 23.90
N ALA A 296 -11.19 -11.05 24.22
CA ALA A 296 -11.63 -12.24 24.96
C ALA A 296 -12.08 -11.91 26.39
N GLU A 297 -11.31 -11.08 27.10
CA GLU A 297 -11.64 -10.66 28.48
C GLU A 297 -12.92 -9.81 28.53
N ALA A 298 -13.10 -8.90 27.57
CA ALA A 298 -14.33 -8.11 27.48
C ALA A 298 -15.56 -8.98 27.13
N ALA A 299 -15.40 -9.96 26.25
CA ALA A 299 -16.46 -10.91 25.89
C ALA A 299 -16.84 -11.81 27.05
N ALA A 300 -15.89 -12.27 27.85
CA ALA A 300 -16.12 -13.14 29.00
C ALA A 300 -17.05 -12.53 30.08
N GLN A 301 -17.25 -11.21 30.06
CA GLN A 301 -18.18 -10.53 30.96
C GLN A 301 -19.66 -10.83 30.59
N ILE A 302 -19.95 -11.37 29.42
CA ILE A 302 -21.29 -11.76 29.00
C ILE A 302 -21.32 -13.29 28.87
N PRO A 303 -21.90 -14.03 29.83
CA PRO A 303 -21.95 -15.49 29.80
C PRO A 303 -22.65 -16.02 28.54
N GLY A 304 -22.06 -17.02 27.91
CA GLY A 304 -22.61 -17.70 26.74
C GLY A 304 -22.28 -17.05 25.40
N VAL A 305 -21.54 -15.92 25.39
CA VAL A 305 -20.99 -15.33 24.15
C VAL A 305 -19.76 -16.12 23.71
N VAL A 306 -19.66 -16.34 22.39
CA VAL A 306 -18.48 -16.91 21.73
C VAL A 306 -17.94 -15.90 20.73
N VAL A 307 -16.63 -15.61 20.80
CA VAL A 307 -15.98 -14.66 19.90
C VAL A 307 -14.96 -15.37 19.03
N ASP A 308 -15.02 -15.12 17.73
CA ASP A 308 -14.00 -15.47 16.76
C ASP A 308 -13.28 -14.23 16.26
N VAL A 309 -11.94 -14.30 16.14
CA VAL A 309 -11.10 -13.19 15.67
C VAL A 309 -10.25 -13.67 14.50
N ARG A 310 -10.54 -13.16 13.32
CA ARG A 310 -9.84 -13.46 12.08
C ARG A 310 -8.96 -12.28 11.66
N ARG A 311 -7.68 -12.54 11.39
CA ARG A 311 -6.79 -11.53 10.80
C ARG A 311 -7.11 -11.36 9.32
N LEU A 312 -7.33 -10.11 8.90
CA LEU A 312 -7.59 -9.73 7.50
C LEU A 312 -6.29 -9.29 6.82
N LEU A 313 -5.48 -8.48 7.50
CA LEU A 313 -4.25 -7.92 6.98
C LEU A 313 -3.20 -7.82 8.09
N LEU A 314 -1.94 -8.05 7.72
CA LEU A 314 -0.79 -7.66 8.51
C LEU A 314 0.27 -7.04 7.60
N ALA A 315 0.54 -5.75 7.78
CA ALA A 315 1.64 -5.03 7.18
C ALA A 315 2.62 -4.60 8.28
N ASN A 316 3.86 -5.05 8.19
CA ASN A 316 4.90 -4.65 9.14
C ASN A 316 5.22 -3.15 8.99
N ALA A 317 5.62 -2.51 10.07
CA ALA A 317 6.19 -1.18 10.01
C ALA A 317 7.58 -1.23 9.33
N MET A 318 7.93 -0.16 8.62
CA MET A 318 9.28 0.06 8.13
C MET A 318 10.06 0.90 9.15
N ARG A 319 11.30 0.49 9.44
CA ARG A 319 12.26 1.26 10.23
C ARG A 319 13.29 1.90 9.32
N PRO A 320 13.93 3.01 9.75
CA PRO A 320 15.06 3.53 9.01
C PRO A 320 16.14 2.45 8.82
N MET A 321 16.52 2.21 7.56
CA MET A 321 17.48 1.15 7.22
C MET A 321 18.90 1.65 7.33
N PRO A 322 19.80 0.90 8.02
CA PRO A 322 21.22 1.21 7.99
C PRO A 322 21.75 1.20 6.55
N GLY A 323 22.56 2.22 6.20
CA GLY A 323 23.19 2.30 4.88
C GLY A 323 22.36 2.96 3.77
N ASN A 324 21.13 3.40 4.04
CA ASN A 324 20.31 4.14 3.07
C ASN A 324 20.70 5.62 2.95
N GLN A 325 21.50 6.15 3.88
CA GLN A 325 21.87 7.56 3.94
C GLN A 325 22.38 8.14 2.61
N PRO A 326 23.27 7.49 1.84
CA PRO A 326 23.70 8.03 0.55
C PRO A 326 22.58 8.20 -0.47
N LEU A 327 21.57 7.31 -0.45
CA LEU A 327 20.38 7.41 -1.32
C LEU A 327 19.50 8.58 -0.87
N VAL A 328 19.26 8.72 0.43
CA VAL A 328 18.48 9.82 1.01
C VAL A 328 19.12 11.17 0.66
N GLU A 329 20.42 11.31 0.88
CA GLU A 329 21.17 12.54 0.57
C GLU A 329 21.16 12.87 -0.93
N ALA A 330 21.23 11.86 -1.79
CA ALA A 330 21.11 12.06 -3.23
C ALA A 330 19.73 12.61 -3.60
N LEU A 331 18.67 12.01 -3.10
CA LEU A 331 17.28 12.46 -3.34
C LEU A 331 17.07 13.89 -2.83
N GLN A 332 17.49 14.19 -1.59
CA GLN A 332 17.38 15.53 -1.00
C GLN A 332 18.17 16.58 -1.79
N ARG A 333 19.40 16.26 -2.23
CA ARG A 333 20.23 17.16 -3.04
C ARG A 333 19.57 17.51 -4.38
N HIS A 334 19.05 16.53 -5.08
CA HIS A 334 18.41 16.75 -6.38
C HIS A 334 17.05 17.43 -6.23
N ALA A 335 16.24 17.05 -5.24
CA ALA A 335 15.00 17.74 -4.92
C ALA A 335 15.23 19.22 -4.62
N LYS A 336 16.27 19.55 -3.81
CA LYS A 336 16.64 20.95 -3.55
C LYS A 336 17.01 21.72 -4.82
N ALA A 337 17.67 21.07 -5.77
CA ALA A 337 18.01 21.72 -7.06
C ALA A 337 16.77 22.03 -7.90
N ILE A 338 15.72 21.19 -7.84
CA ILE A 338 14.48 21.32 -8.61
C ILE A 338 13.50 22.26 -7.89
N PHE A 339 13.29 22.10 -6.60
CA PHE A 339 12.28 22.86 -5.83
C PHE A 339 12.82 24.17 -5.24
N ALA A 340 14.12 24.44 -5.34
CA ALA A 340 14.83 25.56 -4.72
C ALA A 340 14.78 25.58 -3.16
N GLU A 341 14.20 24.55 -2.54
CA GLU A 341 14.11 24.39 -1.10
C GLU A 341 14.43 22.93 -0.69
N PRO A 342 14.95 22.72 0.54
CA PRO A 342 15.22 21.37 1.02
C PRO A 342 13.93 20.62 1.32
N ILE A 343 13.91 19.31 1.01
CA ILE A 343 12.85 18.41 1.47
C ILE A 343 13.32 17.60 2.69
N PRO A 344 12.44 17.32 3.67
CA PRO A 344 12.80 16.53 4.83
C PRO A 344 12.93 15.03 4.49
N ALA A 345 13.72 14.31 5.31
CA ALA A 345 13.71 12.85 5.37
C ALA A 345 13.09 12.43 6.70
N LEU A 346 11.92 11.78 6.67
CA LEU A 346 11.15 11.45 7.87
C LEU A 346 10.23 10.23 7.66
N GLY A 347 9.52 9.85 8.70
CA GLY A 347 8.51 8.80 8.65
C GLY A 347 7.13 9.28 8.21
N THR A 348 6.25 8.34 7.88
CA THR A 348 4.84 8.59 7.55
C THR A 348 3.92 7.59 8.26
N PRO A 349 2.66 7.97 8.57
CA PRO A 349 1.67 7.02 9.06
C PRO A 349 1.16 6.06 7.96
N LEU A 350 1.44 6.33 6.68
CA LEU A 350 1.00 5.51 5.54
C LEU A 350 2.04 4.43 5.25
N TYR A 351 1.63 3.18 5.08
CA TYR A 351 2.54 2.09 4.71
C TYR A 351 2.64 1.93 3.19
N THR A 352 3.74 1.33 2.74
CA THR A 352 4.00 1.00 1.33
C THR A 352 4.68 -0.37 1.22
N ASP A 353 4.85 -0.85 -0.01
CA ASP A 353 5.52 -2.12 -0.30
C ASP A 353 7.02 -2.16 0.07
N VAL A 354 7.63 -1.00 0.31
CA VAL A 354 9.05 -0.93 0.72
C VAL A 354 9.35 -1.80 1.95
N ARG A 355 8.39 -2.00 2.86
CA ARG A 355 8.50 -2.90 4.02
C ARG A 355 8.85 -4.35 3.67
N ARG A 356 8.62 -4.78 2.42
CA ARG A 356 8.92 -6.13 1.95
C ARG A 356 10.41 -6.35 1.69
N PHE A 357 11.16 -5.26 1.57
CA PHE A 357 12.59 -5.24 1.27
C PHE A 357 13.47 -4.93 2.51
N CYS A 358 12.84 -4.72 3.67
CA CYS A 358 13.48 -4.36 4.93
C CYS A 358 13.66 -5.54 5.88
#